data_6e1df2aaca9f450684c91b85f507a298
#
_entry.id   6e1df2aaca9f450684c91b85f507a298
#
_cell.length_a   1.000
_cell.length_b   1.000
_cell.length_c   1.000
_cell.angle_alpha   90.00
_cell.angle_beta   90.00
_cell.angle_gamma   90.00
#
_symmetry.space_group_name_H-M   'P 1'
#
loop_
_entity.id
_entity.type
_entity.pdbx_description
1 polymer ?
#
loop_
_entity_poly.entity_id
_entity_poly.type
_entity_poly.pdbx_seq_one_letter_code
_entity_poly.pdbx_strand_id
1 'polypeptide(L)'
;MQKVGISAIVTAYERVDQTLKTLRILESCDPKPDEILVHVDGNGIECVDAIARTYPQVRVLVSNDRVGPGGGRNKLLAAASHEFVASFDDDSYPIDSDYFARVLQLFDRFQDTSIISASLYHAGEAISLDEREARWTADFSGGACVFRRAAFIAAGGYVPLPVAYGMEESDLALRLHAQGGKILSSSWLRVFHDTDLKRHAEPQVTAGSIANLALLAYLRYPVSLWSIGILQCANRVLWLLRHGRHRGIWRGLTMIPGHLRAHRHFRLTVSNRAVRSYLALRRAPAHASL
;
A
#
# COMPACT_ATOMS: atom_id res chain seq x y z
N MET A 1 3.67 -21.44 23.95
CA MET A 1 3.14 -20.70 22.80
C MET A 1 4.30 -19.92 22.20
N GLN A 2 4.58 -20.09 20.91
CA GLN A 2 5.59 -19.27 20.23
C GLN A 2 5.08 -17.82 20.22
N LYS A 3 5.90 -16.86 20.64
CA LYS A 3 5.54 -15.44 20.62
C LYS A 3 5.28 -15.06 19.15
N VAL A 4 4.08 -14.60 18.84
CA VAL A 4 3.74 -14.10 17.51
C VAL A 4 4.54 -12.82 17.26
N GLY A 5 5.45 -12.86 16.30
CA GLY A 5 6.32 -11.74 15.99
C GLY A 5 5.76 -10.87 14.86
N ILE A 6 6.26 -9.63 14.78
CA ILE A 6 5.96 -8.65 13.73
C ILE A 6 7.24 -8.24 13.03
N SER A 7 7.22 -8.30 11.68
CA SER A 7 8.22 -7.64 10.84
C SER A 7 7.75 -6.23 10.48
N ALA A 8 8.65 -5.24 10.53
CA ALA A 8 8.41 -3.93 9.91
C ALA A 8 9.16 -3.87 8.58
N ILE A 9 8.50 -3.40 7.52
CA ILE A 9 9.11 -3.22 6.20
C ILE A 9 9.01 -1.77 5.76
N VAL A 10 10.09 -1.27 5.14
CA VAL A 10 10.16 0.11 4.63
C VAL A 10 10.61 0.09 3.18
N THR A 11 9.88 0.77 2.29
CA THR A 11 10.31 1.02 0.91
C THR A 11 10.97 2.39 0.81
N ALA A 12 12.20 2.45 0.35
CA ALA A 12 13.00 3.67 0.26
C ALA A 12 13.46 3.96 -1.18
N TYR A 13 13.44 5.25 -1.54
CA TYR A 13 13.94 5.74 -2.81
C TYR A 13 14.52 7.16 -2.66
N GLU A 14 15.85 7.32 -2.82
CA GLU A 14 16.58 8.60 -2.85
C GLU A 14 16.41 9.53 -1.61
N ARG A 15 15.81 9.09 -0.51
CA ARG A 15 15.50 9.93 0.67
C ARG A 15 16.16 9.38 1.93
N VAL A 16 17.47 9.60 2.07
CA VAL A 16 18.28 9.05 3.17
C VAL A 16 17.77 9.53 4.53
N ASP A 17 17.61 10.84 4.72
CA ASP A 17 17.25 11.42 6.02
C ASP A 17 15.86 10.98 6.49
N GLN A 18 14.88 10.91 5.57
CA GLN A 18 13.54 10.44 5.88
C GLN A 18 13.56 8.95 6.25
N THR A 19 14.31 8.15 5.49
CA THR A 19 14.49 6.72 5.80
C THR A 19 15.07 6.52 7.20
N LEU A 20 16.15 7.24 7.55
CA LEU A 20 16.76 7.15 8.88
C LEU A 20 15.82 7.66 9.98
N LYS A 21 15.02 8.70 9.71
CA LYS A 21 13.97 9.19 10.62
C LYS A 21 12.92 8.10 10.88
N THR A 22 12.41 7.48 9.83
CA THR A 22 11.43 6.39 9.94
C THR A 22 12.00 5.23 10.75
N LEU A 23 13.23 4.78 10.47
CA LEU A 23 13.89 3.71 11.21
C LEU A 23 14.06 4.05 12.70
N ARG A 24 14.46 5.28 13.03
CA ARG A 24 14.57 5.74 14.42
C ARG A 24 13.25 5.63 15.16
N ILE A 25 12.14 5.99 14.54
CA ILE A 25 10.81 5.92 15.15
C ILE A 25 10.38 4.47 15.34
N LEU A 26 10.60 3.59 14.35
CA LEU A 26 10.30 2.17 14.47
C LEU A 26 11.07 1.50 15.61
N GLU A 27 12.36 1.81 15.77
CA GLU A 27 13.20 1.31 16.86
C GLU A 27 12.81 1.87 18.24
N SER A 28 12.15 3.03 18.29
CA SER A 28 11.69 3.66 19.53
C SER A 28 10.31 3.18 20.00
N CYS A 29 9.61 2.37 19.23
CA CYS A 29 8.35 1.76 19.65
C CYS A 29 8.54 0.78 20.81
N ASP A 30 7.54 0.64 21.66
CA ASP A 30 7.52 -0.34 22.76
C ASP A 30 6.16 -1.08 22.78
N PRO A 31 6.12 -2.37 22.44
CA PRO A 31 7.24 -3.16 21.95
C PRO A 31 7.70 -2.71 20.54
N LYS A 32 8.99 -2.80 20.28
CA LYS A 32 9.53 -2.62 18.93
C LYS A 32 9.24 -3.83 18.04
N PRO A 33 9.30 -3.69 16.70
CA PRO A 33 9.17 -4.84 15.81
C PRO A 33 10.30 -5.86 16.03
N ASP A 34 10.02 -7.14 15.81
CA ASP A 34 11.00 -8.22 16.02
C ASP A 34 12.08 -8.24 14.91
N GLU A 35 11.78 -7.72 13.73
CA GLU A 35 12.76 -7.45 12.67
C GLU A 35 12.35 -6.20 11.86
N ILE A 36 13.35 -5.53 11.28
CA ILE A 36 13.13 -4.44 10.34
C ILE A 36 13.86 -4.76 9.03
N LEU A 37 13.14 -4.65 7.90
CA LEU A 37 13.70 -4.81 6.57
C LEU A 37 13.46 -3.53 5.76
N VAL A 38 14.47 -3.10 5.01
CA VAL A 38 14.38 -1.96 4.09
C VAL A 38 14.65 -2.43 2.68
N HIS A 39 13.82 -2.02 1.72
CA HIS A 39 14.12 -2.15 0.30
C HIS A 39 14.53 -0.79 -0.24
N VAL A 40 15.74 -0.71 -0.79
CA VAL A 40 16.24 0.47 -1.48
C VAL A 40 16.08 0.27 -2.98
N ASP A 41 15.25 1.09 -3.62
CA ASP A 41 14.93 1.02 -5.04
C ASP A 41 15.94 1.82 -5.87
N GLY A 42 16.38 1.26 -7.00
CA GLY A 42 17.45 1.86 -7.83
C GLY A 42 18.83 1.83 -7.14
N ASN A 43 19.77 2.59 -7.67
CA ASN A 43 21.16 2.63 -7.20
C ASN A 43 21.35 3.49 -5.92
N GLY A 44 20.52 3.34 -4.90
CA GLY A 44 20.55 4.12 -3.66
C GLY A 44 21.69 3.74 -2.70
N ILE A 45 22.93 3.66 -3.18
CA ILE A 45 24.12 3.25 -2.41
C ILE A 45 24.29 4.10 -1.14
N GLU A 46 24.06 5.42 -1.22
CA GLU A 46 24.17 6.32 -0.06
C GLU A 46 23.18 5.95 1.05
N CYS A 47 21.97 5.56 0.67
CA CYS A 47 20.95 5.11 1.62
C CYS A 47 21.36 3.79 2.28
N VAL A 48 21.87 2.84 1.49
CA VAL A 48 22.38 1.56 1.99
C VAL A 48 23.49 1.76 3.00
N ASP A 49 24.50 2.58 2.65
CA ASP A 49 25.65 2.86 3.51
C ASP A 49 25.24 3.60 4.80
N ALA A 50 24.29 4.53 4.70
CA ALA A 50 23.78 5.26 5.86
C ALA A 50 23.03 4.34 6.83
N ILE A 51 22.18 3.44 6.30
CA ILE A 51 21.47 2.44 7.10
C ILE A 51 22.48 1.49 7.76
N ALA A 52 23.43 0.94 7.01
CA ALA A 52 24.41 0.00 7.53
C ALA A 52 25.27 0.59 8.67
N ARG A 53 25.60 1.87 8.59
CA ARG A 53 26.35 2.56 9.65
C ARG A 53 25.51 2.86 10.89
N THR A 54 24.23 3.21 10.72
CA THR A 54 23.40 3.72 11.82
C THR A 54 22.57 2.60 12.46
N TYR A 55 22.13 1.64 11.66
CA TYR A 55 21.24 0.54 12.06
C TYR A 55 21.74 -0.81 11.50
N PRO A 56 22.90 -1.32 11.98
CA PRO A 56 23.51 -2.54 11.42
C PRO A 56 22.65 -3.80 11.56
N GLN A 57 21.64 -3.76 12.45
CA GLN A 57 20.67 -4.85 12.63
C GLN A 57 19.56 -4.86 11.57
N VAL A 58 19.38 -3.75 10.81
CA VAL A 58 18.36 -3.66 9.78
C VAL A 58 18.80 -4.40 8.53
N ARG A 59 17.95 -5.29 8.04
CA ARG A 59 18.22 -6.04 6.82
C ARG A 59 17.86 -5.22 5.58
N VAL A 60 18.85 -4.91 4.75
CA VAL A 60 18.66 -4.13 3.52
C VAL A 60 18.62 -5.04 2.30
N LEU A 61 17.61 -4.83 1.46
CA LEU A 61 17.47 -5.43 0.12
C LEU A 61 17.60 -4.32 -0.92
N VAL A 62 18.32 -4.57 -2.01
CA VAL A 62 18.55 -3.56 -3.05
C VAL A 62 18.01 -4.05 -4.39
N SER A 63 17.48 -3.15 -5.19
CA SER A 63 17.20 -3.37 -6.59
C SER A 63 18.02 -2.41 -7.43
N ASN A 64 18.76 -2.94 -8.42
CA ASN A 64 19.51 -2.09 -9.36
C ASN A 64 18.56 -1.34 -10.30
N ASP A 65 17.51 -2.02 -10.76
CA ASP A 65 16.46 -1.43 -11.58
C ASP A 65 15.31 -0.92 -10.70
N ARG A 66 14.65 0.12 -11.17
CA ARG A 66 13.49 0.69 -10.48
C ARG A 66 12.28 -0.24 -10.60
N VAL A 67 11.91 -0.86 -9.47
CA VAL A 67 10.77 -1.79 -9.39
C VAL A 67 9.51 -1.13 -8.83
N GLY A 68 9.62 0.06 -8.28
CA GLY A 68 8.55 0.80 -7.62
C GLY A 68 8.18 0.24 -6.24
N PRO A 69 7.29 0.95 -5.50
CA PRO A 69 6.98 0.62 -4.13
C PRO A 69 6.34 -0.78 -3.98
N GLY A 70 5.44 -1.18 -4.88
CA GLY A 70 4.86 -2.52 -4.85
C GLY A 70 5.87 -3.62 -5.14
N GLY A 71 6.79 -3.40 -6.09
CA GLY A 71 7.89 -4.33 -6.37
C GLY A 71 8.83 -4.48 -5.18
N GLY A 72 9.15 -3.38 -4.50
CA GLY A 72 9.92 -3.38 -3.26
C GLY A 72 9.22 -4.13 -2.14
N ARG A 73 7.92 -3.87 -1.92
CA ARG A 73 7.10 -4.59 -0.92
C ARG A 73 7.03 -6.08 -1.21
N ASN A 74 6.94 -6.50 -2.47
CA ASN A 74 6.97 -7.93 -2.83
C ASN A 74 8.25 -8.61 -2.33
N LYS A 75 9.42 -7.99 -2.54
CA LYS A 75 10.71 -8.52 -2.07
C LYS A 75 10.79 -8.56 -0.55
N LEU A 76 10.33 -7.50 0.12
CA LEU A 76 10.33 -7.40 1.56
C LEU A 76 9.41 -8.43 2.21
N LEU A 77 8.17 -8.58 1.73
CA LEU A 77 7.21 -9.56 2.25
C LEU A 77 7.64 -11.01 2.00
N ALA A 78 8.34 -11.27 0.88
CA ALA A 78 8.95 -12.58 0.63
C ALA A 78 10.09 -12.88 1.63
N ALA A 79 10.88 -11.87 1.99
CA ALA A 79 12.04 -11.99 2.88
C ALA A 79 11.71 -11.91 4.37
N ALA A 80 10.55 -11.35 4.74
CA ALA A 80 10.09 -11.21 6.12
C ALA A 80 9.89 -12.57 6.80
N SER A 81 10.25 -12.67 8.08
CA SER A 81 10.24 -13.94 8.83
C SER A 81 8.96 -14.15 9.62
N HIS A 82 8.20 -13.10 9.93
CA HIS A 82 7.05 -13.16 10.83
C HIS A 82 5.71 -13.23 10.11
N GLU A 83 4.68 -13.65 10.84
CA GLU A 83 3.31 -13.79 10.33
C GLU A 83 2.71 -12.45 9.94
N PHE A 84 2.93 -11.43 10.76
CA PHE A 84 2.42 -10.09 10.53
C PHE A 84 3.54 -9.17 10.04
N VAL A 85 3.25 -8.39 9.00
CA VAL A 85 4.22 -7.50 8.35
C VAL A 85 3.64 -6.10 8.26
N ALA A 86 4.12 -5.20 9.10
CA ALA A 86 3.76 -3.78 9.08
C ALA A 86 4.55 -3.06 7.97
N SER A 87 3.85 -2.36 7.10
CA SER A 87 4.41 -1.73 5.90
C SER A 87 4.37 -0.21 6.00
N PHE A 88 5.52 0.40 5.75
CA PHE A 88 5.74 1.83 5.76
C PHE A 88 6.45 2.29 4.48
N ASP A 89 6.31 3.56 4.16
CA ASP A 89 7.16 4.26 3.21
C ASP A 89 8.34 4.91 3.97
N ASP A 90 9.36 5.36 3.25
CA ASP A 90 10.52 6.02 3.85
C ASP A 90 10.17 7.32 4.62
N ASP A 91 8.97 7.87 4.38
CA ASP A 91 8.43 9.05 5.04
C ASP A 91 7.11 8.77 5.80
N SER A 92 6.82 7.50 6.12
CA SER A 92 5.66 7.16 6.95
C SER A 92 6.06 6.33 8.17
N TYR A 93 5.47 6.63 9.33
CA TYR A 93 5.84 6.01 10.58
C TYR A 93 4.72 6.04 11.62
N PRO A 94 4.72 5.13 12.62
CA PRO A 94 3.75 5.12 13.71
C PRO A 94 3.73 6.44 14.50
N ILE A 95 2.54 6.89 14.89
CA ILE A 95 2.36 8.03 15.81
C ILE A 95 2.50 7.57 17.25
N ASP A 96 1.97 6.37 17.55
CA ASP A 96 1.92 5.83 18.90
C ASP A 96 3.08 4.86 19.15
N SER A 97 3.72 4.98 20.31
CA SER A 97 4.83 4.10 20.68
C SER A 97 4.41 2.63 20.85
N ASP A 98 3.17 2.36 21.23
CA ASP A 98 2.59 1.03 21.44
C ASP A 98 1.93 0.44 20.15
N TYR A 99 2.24 1.00 18.99
CA TYR A 99 1.65 0.62 17.70
C TYR A 99 1.66 -0.90 17.45
N PHE A 100 2.79 -1.56 17.67
CA PHE A 100 2.93 -3.00 17.42
C PHE A 100 2.14 -3.86 18.41
N ALA A 101 1.96 -3.41 19.65
CA ALA A 101 1.06 -4.07 20.60
C ALA A 101 -0.40 -3.99 20.13
N ARG A 102 -0.83 -2.82 19.64
CA ARG A 102 -2.18 -2.63 19.08
C ARG A 102 -2.42 -3.50 17.84
N VAL A 103 -1.41 -3.65 16.99
CA VAL A 103 -1.48 -4.55 15.81
C VAL A 103 -1.81 -5.98 16.23
N LEU A 104 -1.08 -6.53 17.22
CA LEU A 104 -1.31 -7.89 17.70
C LEU A 104 -2.71 -8.05 18.29
N GLN A 105 -3.17 -7.07 19.08
CA GLN A 105 -4.51 -7.10 19.66
C GLN A 105 -5.62 -7.08 18.59
N LEU A 106 -5.44 -6.31 17.52
CA LEU A 106 -6.41 -6.27 16.42
C LEU A 106 -6.43 -7.58 15.64
N PHE A 107 -5.29 -8.21 15.35
CA PHE A 107 -5.27 -9.51 14.68
C PHE A 107 -5.80 -10.65 15.56
N ASP A 108 -5.60 -10.59 16.86
CA ASP A 108 -6.18 -11.54 17.81
C ASP A 108 -7.72 -11.42 17.83
N ARG A 109 -8.23 -10.19 17.86
CA ARG A 109 -9.67 -9.93 17.87
C ARG A 109 -10.34 -10.23 16.52
N PHE A 110 -9.69 -9.90 15.41
CA PHE A 110 -10.22 -10.04 14.05
C PHE A 110 -9.40 -11.07 13.26
N GLN A 111 -9.50 -12.33 13.64
CA GLN A 111 -8.66 -13.43 13.13
C GLN A 111 -8.78 -13.64 11.61
N ASP A 112 -9.92 -13.28 11.00
CA ASP A 112 -10.16 -13.39 9.56
C ASP A 112 -9.52 -12.26 8.73
N THR A 113 -8.83 -11.31 9.38
CA THR A 113 -8.26 -10.14 8.72
C THR A 113 -7.03 -10.52 7.92
N SER A 114 -7.02 -10.14 6.65
CA SER A 114 -5.87 -10.28 5.75
C SER A 114 -4.96 -9.04 5.79
N ILE A 115 -5.55 -7.86 5.93
CA ILE A 115 -4.85 -6.57 6.03
C ILE A 115 -5.54 -5.71 7.09
N ILE A 116 -4.76 -5.05 7.93
CA ILE A 116 -5.23 -3.93 8.76
C ILE A 116 -4.68 -2.64 8.15
N SER A 117 -5.57 -1.71 7.80
CA SER A 117 -5.22 -0.37 7.34
C SER A 117 -5.26 0.60 8.52
N ALA A 118 -4.16 1.29 8.77
CA ALA A 118 -4.09 2.36 9.76
C ALA A 118 -4.73 3.64 9.24
N SER A 119 -5.15 4.53 10.15
CA SER A 119 -5.47 5.91 9.81
C SER A 119 -4.20 6.68 9.50
N LEU A 120 -4.19 7.35 8.34
CA LEU A 120 -3.06 8.11 7.83
C LEU A 120 -3.29 9.60 8.09
N TYR A 121 -2.30 10.26 8.68
CA TYR A 121 -2.31 11.68 9.01
C TYR A 121 -1.17 12.41 8.31
N HIS A 122 -1.44 13.64 7.88
CA HIS A 122 -0.46 14.52 7.24
C HIS A 122 -0.20 15.79 8.07
N ALA A 123 0.81 16.54 7.68
CA ALA A 123 1.12 17.80 8.34
C ALA A 123 -0.08 18.76 8.32
N GLY A 124 -0.41 19.32 9.49
CA GLY A 124 -1.54 20.24 9.67
C GLY A 124 -2.89 19.57 9.92
N GLU A 125 -2.99 18.24 9.87
CA GLU A 125 -4.21 17.51 10.24
C GLU A 125 -4.29 17.29 11.76
N ALA A 126 -5.51 17.42 12.32
CA ALA A 126 -5.76 17.12 13.73
C ALA A 126 -5.77 15.60 13.93
N ILE A 127 -4.97 15.12 14.89
CA ILE A 127 -4.89 13.70 15.23
C ILE A 127 -5.88 13.40 16.35
N SER A 128 -6.86 12.53 16.09
CA SER A 128 -7.75 12.02 17.12
C SER A 128 -7.09 10.88 17.90
N LEU A 129 -6.85 11.11 19.20
CA LEU A 129 -6.18 10.13 20.06
C LEU A 129 -7.16 9.13 20.69
N ASP A 130 -8.42 9.49 20.80
CA ASP A 130 -9.45 8.72 21.54
C ASP A 130 -10.28 7.80 20.63
N GLU A 131 -10.19 7.97 19.31
CA GLU A 131 -10.93 7.14 18.38
C GLU A 131 -10.38 5.71 18.32
N ARG A 132 -11.30 4.74 18.46
CA ARG A 132 -11.03 3.31 18.36
C ARG A 132 -12.05 2.63 17.46
N GLU A 133 -12.39 3.28 16.35
CA GLU A 133 -13.31 2.69 15.37
C GLU A 133 -12.61 1.63 14.51
N ALA A 134 -13.38 0.62 14.14
CA ALA A 134 -12.99 -0.37 13.16
C ALA A 134 -14.09 -0.57 12.12
N ARG A 135 -13.69 -0.71 10.84
CA ARG A 135 -14.62 -0.90 9.72
C ARG A 135 -14.03 -1.88 8.71
N TRP A 136 -14.87 -2.78 8.22
CA TRP A 136 -14.53 -3.58 7.05
C TRP A 136 -14.55 -2.70 5.81
N THR A 137 -13.47 -2.69 5.06
CA THR A 137 -13.28 -1.82 3.89
C THR A 137 -12.73 -2.60 2.69
N ALA A 138 -12.73 -1.95 1.54
CA ALA A 138 -12.11 -2.45 0.32
C ALA A 138 -10.83 -1.69 -0.05
N ASP A 139 -10.39 -0.76 0.77
CA ASP A 139 -9.22 0.08 0.51
C ASP A 139 -8.23 0.02 1.68
N PHE A 140 -6.94 0.21 1.36
CA PHE A 140 -5.87 0.39 2.34
C PHE A 140 -4.77 1.26 1.72
N SER A 141 -3.87 1.80 2.55
CA SER A 141 -2.67 2.50 2.10
C SER A 141 -1.44 1.62 2.27
N GLY A 142 -0.66 1.43 1.22
CA GLY A 142 0.53 0.57 1.23
C GLY A 142 1.60 0.99 2.24
N GLY A 143 1.74 2.31 2.49
CA GLY A 143 2.67 2.87 3.48
C GLY A 143 2.10 3.00 4.89
N ALA A 144 0.88 2.47 5.16
CA ALA A 144 0.23 2.55 6.47
C ALA A 144 -0.69 1.34 6.69
N CYS A 145 -0.16 0.13 6.54
CA CYS A 145 -0.94 -1.08 6.73
C CYS A 145 -0.12 -2.22 7.33
N VAL A 146 -0.82 -3.24 7.79
CA VAL A 146 -0.20 -4.48 8.29
C VAL A 146 -0.81 -5.65 7.56
N PHE A 147 0.03 -6.48 6.94
CA PHE A 147 -0.36 -7.67 6.21
C PHE A 147 -0.31 -8.91 7.10
N ARG A 148 -1.30 -9.79 6.95
CA ARG A 148 -1.07 -11.20 7.22
C ARG A 148 -0.28 -11.76 6.03
N ARG A 149 1.01 -12.06 6.26
CA ARG A 149 1.97 -12.42 5.20
C ARG A 149 1.48 -13.56 4.31
N ALA A 150 0.89 -14.59 4.90
CA ALA A 150 0.36 -15.73 4.14
C ALA A 150 -0.75 -15.31 3.16
N ALA A 151 -1.65 -14.41 3.57
CA ALA A 151 -2.72 -13.90 2.70
C ALA A 151 -2.17 -13.07 1.53
N PHE A 152 -1.15 -12.25 1.80
CA PHE A 152 -0.46 -11.48 0.75
C PHE A 152 0.19 -12.38 -0.31
N ILE A 153 0.93 -13.41 0.15
CA ILE A 153 1.60 -14.36 -0.74
C ILE A 153 0.57 -15.15 -1.55
N ALA A 154 -0.50 -15.65 -0.92
CA ALA A 154 -1.56 -16.39 -1.60
C ALA A 154 -2.29 -15.54 -2.65
N ALA A 155 -2.42 -14.24 -2.43
CA ALA A 155 -2.96 -13.31 -3.41
C ALA A 155 -1.99 -12.98 -4.56
N GLY A 156 -0.72 -13.42 -4.50
CA GLY A 156 0.29 -13.20 -5.54
C GLY A 156 0.97 -11.83 -5.49
N GLY A 157 0.90 -11.11 -4.37
CA GLY A 157 1.58 -9.83 -4.16
C GLY A 157 1.07 -8.69 -5.04
N TYR A 158 1.85 -7.64 -5.16
CA TYR A 158 1.55 -6.49 -6.03
C TYR A 158 1.94 -6.75 -7.49
N VAL A 159 1.24 -6.13 -8.42
CA VAL A 159 1.74 -5.96 -9.79
C VAL A 159 2.81 -4.85 -9.75
N PRO A 160 4.09 -5.14 -10.07
CA PRO A 160 5.14 -4.13 -9.97
C PRO A 160 4.91 -3.00 -10.98
N LEU A 161 4.83 -1.77 -10.51
CA LEU A 161 4.63 -0.58 -11.32
C LEU A 161 5.66 0.49 -10.93
N PRO A 162 6.49 0.99 -11.87
CA PRO A 162 7.43 2.08 -11.57
C PRO A 162 6.74 3.37 -11.10
N VAL A 163 5.49 3.57 -11.52
CA VAL A 163 4.60 4.64 -11.06
C VAL A 163 3.30 4.00 -10.57
N ALA A 164 3.21 3.78 -9.27
CA ALA A 164 2.21 2.93 -8.63
C ALA A 164 0.81 3.55 -8.47
N TYR A 165 0.67 4.84 -8.61
CA TYR A 165 -0.54 5.59 -8.26
C TYR A 165 -1.83 5.04 -8.87
N GLY A 166 -2.79 4.79 -7.98
CA GLY A 166 -4.20 4.53 -8.31
C GLY A 166 -4.55 3.08 -8.61
N MET A 167 -3.63 2.13 -8.47
CA MET A 167 -3.93 0.74 -8.79
C MET A 167 -3.39 -0.29 -7.80
N GLU A 168 -2.16 -0.16 -7.31
CA GLU A 168 -1.47 -1.25 -6.59
C GLU A 168 -2.32 -1.84 -5.44
N GLU A 169 -2.76 -0.98 -4.55
CA GLU A 169 -3.56 -1.37 -3.39
C GLU A 169 -4.94 -1.88 -3.82
N SER A 170 -5.58 -1.18 -4.77
CA SER A 170 -6.91 -1.58 -5.26
C SER A 170 -6.88 -2.93 -5.99
N ASP A 171 -5.79 -3.23 -6.71
CA ASP A 171 -5.59 -4.51 -7.39
C ASP A 171 -5.44 -5.66 -6.38
N LEU A 172 -4.58 -5.48 -5.40
CA LEU A 172 -4.36 -6.46 -4.34
C LEU A 172 -5.62 -6.65 -3.49
N ALA A 173 -6.28 -5.55 -3.10
CA ALA A 173 -7.52 -5.59 -2.32
C ALA A 173 -8.64 -6.35 -3.05
N LEU A 174 -8.81 -6.13 -4.37
CA LEU A 174 -9.80 -6.85 -5.16
C LEU A 174 -9.49 -8.35 -5.25
N ARG A 175 -8.22 -8.73 -5.40
CA ARG A 175 -7.82 -10.15 -5.44
C ARG A 175 -8.02 -10.83 -4.08
N LEU A 176 -7.65 -10.18 -2.99
CA LEU A 176 -7.92 -10.66 -1.63
C LEU A 176 -9.42 -10.81 -1.40
N HIS A 177 -10.21 -9.80 -1.73
CA HIS A 177 -11.68 -9.85 -1.61
C HIS A 177 -12.29 -11.01 -2.41
N ALA A 178 -11.81 -11.27 -3.62
CA ALA A 178 -12.27 -12.37 -4.45
C ALA A 178 -11.94 -13.75 -3.86
N GLN A 179 -10.91 -13.84 -3.02
CA GLN A 179 -10.48 -15.04 -2.28
C GLN A 179 -11.14 -15.16 -0.89
N GLY A 180 -12.04 -14.23 -0.53
CA GLY A 180 -12.69 -14.18 0.79
C GLY A 180 -11.90 -13.44 1.87
N GLY A 181 -10.73 -12.87 1.53
CA GLY A 181 -9.94 -12.07 2.45
C GLY A 181 -10.63 -10.76 2.83
N LYS A 182 -10.39 -10.29 4.05
CA LYS A 182 -11.01 -9.09 4.61
C LYS A 182 -9.95 -8.03 4.93
N ILE A 183 -10.30 -6.76 4.73
CA ILE A 183 -9.49 -5.61 5.10
C ILE A 183 -10.20 -4.87 6.21
N LEU A 184 -9.51 -4.67 7.34
CA LEU A 184 -9.98 -3.89 8.48
C LEU A 184 -9.31 -2.52 8.44
N SER A 185 -10.08 -1.45 8.42
CA SER A 185 -9.58 -0.11 8.72
C SER A 185 -9.79 0.19 10.20
N SER A 186 -8.75 0.67 10.89
CA SER A 186 -8.85 1.01 12.31
C SER A 186 -8.23 2.37 12.62
N SER A 187 -9.00 3.25 13.25
CA SER A 187 -8.51 4.55 13.75
C SER A 187 -7.62 4.40 15.00
N TRP A 188 -7.61 3.21 15.60
CA TRP A 188 -6.71 2.91 16.71
C TRP A 188 -5.25 2.71 16.31
N LEU A 189 -4.99 2.35 15.03
CA LEU A 189 -3.66 2.38 14.43
C LEU A 189 -3.49 3.70 13.67
N ARG A 190 -2.47 4.47 14.03
CA ARG A 190 -2.21 5.79 13.49
C ARG A 190 -0.79 5.88 12.91
N VAL A 191 -0.71 6.34 11.67
CA VAL A 191 0.54 6.52 10.95
C VAL A 191 0.62 7.97 10.47
N PHE A 192 1.74 8.62 10.69
CA PHE A 192 2.03 9.93 10.11
C PHE A 192 2.74 9.74 8.77
N HIS A 193 2.31 10.47 7.76
CA HIS A 193 2.92 10.49 6.44
C HIS A 193 3.49 11.88 6.16
N ASP A 194 4.80 12.00 6.30
CA ASP A 194 5.57 13.23 6.19
C ASP A 194 5.89 13.57 4.73
N THR A 195 4.86 13.52 3.89
CA THR A 195 5.00 13.73 2.45
C THR A 195 4.58 15.13 2.03
N ASP A 196 5.20 15.65 0.97
CA ASP A 196 4.70 16.83 0.26
C ASP A 196 3.57 16.42 -0.72
N LEU A 197 2.33 16.69 -0.34
CA LEU A 197 1.14 16.40 -1.14
C LEU A 197 1.17 17.05 -2.54
N LYS A 198 2.00 18.08 -2.77
CA LYS A 198 2.16 18.71 -4.08
C LYS A 198 2.73 17.74 -5.12
N ARG A 199 3.53 16.76 -4.72
CA ARG A 199 4.06 15.72 -5.61
C ARG A 199 2.97 14.89 -6.27
N HIS A 200 1.82 14.73 -5.62
CA HIS A 200 0.66 14.04 -6.21
C HIS A 200 0.08 14.75 -7.44
N ALA A 201 0.39 16.02 -7.66
CA ALA A 201 -0.04 16.80 -8.81
C ALA A 201 0.92 16.75 -10.02
N GLU A 202 2.03 16.04 -9.91
CA GLU A 202 2.99 15.89 -10.99
C GLU A 202 2.35 15.24 -12.24
N PRO A 203 2.75 15.70 -13.46
CA PRO A 203 2.19 15.15 -14.70
C PRO A 203 2.38 13.65 -14.88
N GLN A 204 3.47 13.08 -14.36
CA GLN A 204 3.72 11.62 -14.40
C GLN A 204 2.73 10.86 -13.53
N VAL A 205 2.44 11.36 -12.32
CA VAL A 205 1.47 10.78 -11.39
C VAL A 205 0.06 10.85 -11.98
N THR A 206 -0.28 11.99 -12.59
CA THR A 206 -1.56 12.17 -13.30
C THR A 206 -1.70 11.15 -14.44
N ALA A 207 -0.68 11.00 -15.29
CA ALA A 207 -0.68 10.05 -16.39
C ALA A 207 -0.77 8.60 -15.88
N GLY A 208 0.06 8.24 -14.89
CA GLY A 208 0.07 6.92 -14.26
C GLY A 208 -1.30 6.57 -13.67
N SER A 209 -1.95 7.49 -12.96
CA SER A 209 -3.24 7.24 -12.32
C SER A 209 -4.37 6.89 -13.32
N ILE A 210 -4.32 7.41 -14.56
CA ILE A 210 -5.27 7.08 -15.62
C ILE A 210 -4.94 5.71 -16.22
N ALA A 211 -3.69 5.50 -16.61
CA ALA A 211 -3.25 4.26 -17.26
C ALA A 211 -3.37 3.06 -16.31
N ASN A 212 -3.05 3.23 -15.03
CA ASN A 212 -3.15 2.19 -14.01
C ASN A 212 -4.60 1.79 -13.72
N LEU A 213 -5.53 2.76 -13.74
CA LEU A 213 -6.95 2.46 -13.54
C LEU A 213 -7.51 1.64 -14.71
N ALA A 214 -7.10 1.96 -15.96
CA ALA A 214 -7.42 1.13 -17.12
C ALA A 214 -6.80 -0.27 -17.02
N LEU A 215 -5.55 -0.36 -16.50
CA LEU A 215 -4.85 -1.62 -16.29
C LEU A 215 -5.58 -2.48 -15.25
N LEU A 216 -6.03 -1.92 -14.12
CA LEU A 216 -6.82 -2.63 -13.12
C LEU A 216 -8.05 -3.31 -13.74
N ALA A 217 -8.83 -2.55 -14.51
CA ALA A 217 -10.01 -3.09 -15.18
C ALA A 217 -9.65 -4.19 -16.18
N TYR A 218 -8.59 -3.99 -16.97
CA TYR A 218 -8.10 -5.00 -17.93
C TYR A 218 -7.64 -6.28 -17.22
N LEU A 219 -6.88 -6.17 -16.15
CA LEU A 219 -6.30 -7.33 -15.48
C LEU A 219 -7.35 -8.12 -14.68
N ARG A 220 -8.31 -7.46 -14.05
CA ARG A 220 -9.17 -8.07 -13.03
C ARG A 220 -10.63 -8.18 -13.43
N TYR A 221 -11.17 -7.26 -14.25
CA TYR A 221 -12.58 -7.31 -14.58
C TYR A 221 -12.86 -8.30 -15.73
N PRO A 222 -13.92 -9.13 -15.62
CA PRO A 222 -14.47 -9.83 -16.75
C PRO A 222 -14.88 -8.86 -17.86
N VAL A 223 -14.84 -9.31 -19.11
CA VAL A 223 -15.18 -8.48 -20.28
C VAL A 223 -16.57 -7.81 -20.14
N SER A 224 -17.53 -8.52 -19.56
CA SER A 224 -18.88 -8.02 -19.27
C SER A 224 -18.94 -6.79 -18.36
N LEU A 225 -17.85 -6.50 -17.61
CA LEU A 225 -17.73 -5.35 -16.69
C LEU A 225 -16.74 -4.29 -17.18
N TRP A 226 -16.21 -4.40 -18.39
CA TRP A 226 -15.26 -3.40 -18.91
C TRP A 226 -15.88 -2.01 -19.04
N SER A 227 -17.19 -1.91 -19.27
CA SER A 227 -17.92 -0.63 -19.25
C SER A 227 -17.76 0.10 -17.92
N ILE A 228 -17.70 -0.62 -16.79
CA ILE A 228 -17.44 -0.03 -15.46
C ILE A 228 -16.01 0.54 -15.43
N GLY A 229 -15.02 -0.20 -15.93
CA GLY A 229 -13.63 0.27 -16.01
C GLY A 229 -13.48 1.54 -16.87
N ILE A 230 -14.16 1.59 -18.01
CA ILE A 230 -14.19 2.77 -18.89
C ILE A 230 -14.79 3.98 -18.16
N LEU A 231 -15.93 3.79 -17.48
CA LEU A 231 -16.56 4.83 -16.68
C LEU A 231 -15.67 5.30 -15.52
N GLN A 232 -14.93 4.41 -14.86
CA GLN A 232 -13.98 4.77 -13.83
C GLN A 232 -12.84 5.64 -14.39
N CYS A 233 -12.29 5.27 -15.54
CA CYS A 233 -11.28 6.09 -16.23
C CYS A 233 -11.83 7.45 -16.64
N ALA A 234 -13.04 7.50 -17.21
CA ALA A 234 -13.70 8.76 -17.60
C ALA A 234 -13.95 9.67 -16.37
N ASN A 235 -14.45 9.09 -15.26
CA ASN A 235 -14.64 9.81 -14.01
C ASN A 235 -13.32 10.33 -13.43
N ARG A 236 -12.23 9.56 -13.56
CA ARG A 236 -10.89 10.01 -13.12
C ARG A 236 -10.42 11.21 -13.95
N VAL A 237 -10.54 11.15 -15.26
CA VAL A 237 -10.21 12.26 -16.16
C VAL A 237 -11.04 13.50 -15.81
N LEU A 238 -12.35 13.34 -15.64
CA LEU A 238 -13.25 14.43 -15.29
C LEU A 238 -12.89 15.06 -13.93
N TRP A 239 -12.56 14.23 -12.94
CA TRP A 239 -12.09 14.71 -11.64
C TRP A 239 -10.79 15.52 -11.77
N LEU A 240 -9.82 15.04 -12.53
CA LEU A 240 -8.55 15.73 -12.77
C LEU A 240 -8.78 17.09 -13.45
N LEU A 241 -9.66 17.16 -14.44
CA LEU A 241 -10.04 18.41 -15.11
C LEU A 241 -10.66 19.41 -14.13
N ARG A 242 -11.61 18.96 -13.30
CA ARG A 242 -12.28 19.82 -12.31
C ARG A 242 -11.33 20.38 -11.25
N HIS A 243 -10.22 19.68 -10.96
CA HIS A 243 -9.22 20.10 -9.98
C HIS A 243 -8.00 20.78 -10.64
N GLY A 244 -8.11 21.23 -11.90
CA GLY A 244 -7.05 21.95 -12.58
C GLY A 244 -5.82 21.12 -12.96
N ARG A 245 -5.88 19.80 -12.83
CA ARG A 245 -4.76 18.87 -13.08
C ARG A 245 -4.74 18.40 -14.54
N HIS A 246 -4.57 19.33 -15.48
CA HIS A 246 -4.66 19.04 -16.92
C HIS A 246 -3.39 18.35 -17.46
N ARG A 247 -2.22 18.70 -16.89
CA ARG A 247 -0.93 18.16 -17.35
C ARG A 247 -0.85 16.67 -17.08
N GLY A 248 -0.54 15.89 -18.11
CA GLY A 248 -0.41 14.44 -18.03
C GLY A 248 -1.65 13.66 -18.46
N ILE A 249 -2.85 14.26 -18.61
CA ILE A 249 -4.06 13.54 -19.01
C ILE A 249 -3.88 12.89 -20.38
N TRP A 250 -3.48 13.65 -21.38
CA TRP A 250 -3.26 13.11 -22.74
C TRP A 250 -2.23 11.99 -22.75
N ARG A 251 -1.10 12.22 -22.05
CA ARG A 251 -0.07 11.19 -21.89
C ARG A 251 -0.64 9.92 -21.24
N GLY A 252 -1.45 10.06 -20.19
CA GLY A 252 -2.10 8.92 -19.52
C GLY A 252 -3.00 8.12 -20.45
N LEU A 253 -3.81 8.79 -21.27
CA LEU A 253 -4.69 8.13 -22.23
C LEU A 253 -3.91 7.41 -23.34
N THR A 254 -2.87 8.04 -23.89
CA THR A 254 -2.05 7.44 -24.97
C THR A 254 -1.15 6.29 -24.47
N MET A 255 -0.82 6.27 -23.18
CA MET A 255 -0.06 5.16 -22.56
C MET A 255 -0.88 3.86 -22.44
N ILE A 256 -2.21 3.92 -22.37
CA ILE A 256 -3.05 2.76 -22.05
C ILE A 256 -2.73 1.54 -22.93
N PRO A 257 -2.70 1.57 -24.25
CA PRO A 257 -2.49 0.36 -25.05
C PRO A 257 -1.15 -0.33 -24.78
N GLY A 258 -0.07 0.46 -24.72
CA GLY A 258 1.27 -0.05 -24.39
C GLY A 258 1.34 -0.62 -22.97
N HIS A 259 0.71 0.06 -22.02
CA HIS A 259 0.66 -0.34 -20.62
C HIS A 259 -0.09 -1.66 -20.41
N LEU A 260 -1.25 -1.83 -21.05
CA LEU A 260 -1.99 -3.10 -21.02
C LEU A 260 -1.18 -4.24 -21.64
N ARG A 261 -0.51 -3.99 -22.78
CA ARG A 261 0.33 -5.00 -23.44
C ARG A 261 1.51 -5.44 -22.59
N ALA A 262 2.20 -4.49 -21.96
CA ALA A 262 3.35 -4.77 -21.09
C ALA A 262 2.99 -5.64 -19.89
N HIS A 263 1.81 -5.44 -19.30
CA HIS A 263 1.38 -6.14 -18.08
C HIS A 263 0.39 -7.29 -18.34
N ARG A 264 0.15 -7.66 -19.59
CA ARG A 264 -0.84 -8.70 -19.96
C ARG A 264 -0.64 -10.05 -19.27
N HIS A 265 0.60 -10.38 -18.93
CA HIS A 265 0.95 -11.64 -18.25
C HIS A 265 0.46 -11.70 -16.81
N PHE A 266 0.12 -10.56 -16.18
CA PHE A 266 -0.53 -10.50 -14.87
C PHE A 266 -2.07 -10.63 -14.94
N ARG A 267 -2.65 -10.81 -16.15
CA ARG A 267 -4.09 -10.89 -16.29
C ARG A 267 -4.65 -12.14 -15.63
N LEU A 268 -5.42 -11.93 -14.57
CA LEU A 268 -6.19 -12.93 -13.86
C LEU A 268 -7.50 -12.29 -13.42
N THR A 269 -8.58 -12.55 -14.15
CA THR A 269 -9.88 -11.96 -13.90
C THR A 269 -10.53 -12.58 -12.67
N VAL A 270 -11.22 -11.77 -11.89
CA VAL A 270 -12.08 -12.24 -10.80
C VAL A 270 -13.54 -12.36 -11.28
N SER A 271 -14.42 -12.97 -10.48
CA SER A 271 -15.82 -13.13 -10.86
C SER A 271 -16.59 -11.79 -10.90
N ASN A 272 -17.66 -11.70 -11.70
CA ASN A 272 -18.57 -10.55 -11.72
C ASN A 272 -19.09 -10.20 -10.32
N ARG A 273 -19.40 -11.22 -9.51
CA ARG A 273 -19.88 -11.08 -8.14
C ARG A 273 -18.80 -10.41 -7.27
N ALA A 274 -17.55 -10.86 -7.36
CA ALA A 274 -16.44 -10.30 -6.59
C ALA A 274 -16.21 -8.82 -6.93
N VAL A 275 -16.20 -8.44 -8.23
CA VAL A 275 -16.06 -7.02 -8.62
C VAL A 275 -17.20 -6.18 -8.04
N ARG A 276 -18.46 -6.65 -8.17
CA ARG A 276 -19.63 -5.88 -7.69
C ARG A 276 -19.63 -5.73 -6.17
N SER A 277 -19.38 -6.81 -5.42
CA SER A 277 -19.33 -6.77 -3.96
C SER A 277 -18.15 -5.94 -3.44
N TYR A 278 -16.98 -6.01 -4.08
CA TYR A 278 -15.85 -5.16 -3.80
C TYR A 278 -16.19 -3.67 -3.98
N LEU A 279 -16.79 -3.30 -5.11
CA LEU A 279 -17.19 -1.92 -5.39
C LEU A 279 -18.31 -1.42 -4.45
N ALA A 280 -19.20 -2.31 -4.01
CA ALA A 280 -20.22 -1.99 -3.01
C ALA A 280 -19.57 -1.70 -1.64
N LEU A 281 -18.66 -2.57 -1.18
CA LEU A 281 -17.93 -2.38 0.07
C LEU A 281 -17.06 -1.12 0.06
N ARG A 282 -16.47 -0.79 -1.08
CA ARG A 282 -15.69 0.43 -1.27
C ARG A 282 -16.53 1.71 -1.11
N ARG A 283 -17.81 1.66 -1.52
CA ARG A 283 -18.74 2.81 -1.39
C ARG A 283 -19.34 2.93 0.01
N ALA A 284 -19.54 1.82 0.68
CA ALA A 284 -20.16 1.73 1.99
C ALA A 284 -19.41 0.71 2.86
N PRO A 285 -18.32 1.14 3.53
CA PRO A 285 -17.62 0.32 4.51
C PRO A 285 -18.58 -0.16 5.60
N ALA A 286 -18.42 -1.42 6.03
CA ALA A 286 -19.27 -2.02 7.04
C ALA A 286 -18.65 -1.87 8.43
N HIS A 287 -19.48 -1.61 9.44
CA HIS A 287 -19.01 -1.48 10.83
C HIS A 287 -18.42 -2.81 11.31
N ALA A 288 -17.30 -2.74 12.04
CA ALA A 288 -16.71 -3.85 12.76
C ALA A 288 -16.70 -3.50 14.25
N SER A 289 -17.35 -4.31 15.07
CA SER A 289 -17.43 -4.05 16.51
C SER A 289 -16.09 -4.34 17.17
N LEU A 290 -15.45 -3.30 17.72
CA LEU A 290 -14.26 -3.39 18.55
C LEU A 290 -14.55 -4.00 19.91
#